data_edb10d1fd7baa86904f0a3a768be94cc
#
_entry.id   edb10d1fd7baa86904f0a3a768be94cc
#
_cell.length_a   1.000
_cell.length_b   1.000
_cell.length_c   1.000
_cell.angle_alpha   90.00
_cell.angle_beta   90.00
_cell.angle_gamma   90.00
#
_symmetry.space_group_name_H-M   'P 1'
#
loop_
_entity.id
_entity.type
_entity.pdbx_description
1 polymer ?
#
loop_
_entity_poly.entity_id
_entity_poly.type
_entity_poly.pdbx_seq_one_letter_code
_entity_poly.pdbx_strand_id
1 'polypeptide(L)'
;VDKLLDFVAKWRNCDKLCLDCYCSLLENVFGFKRYTPRANVTVENVANKFCNDVVIMRVDGHLTVALYSQVLDIWDCSDELVDVYWLVR
;
A
#
# COMPACT_ATOMS: atom_id res chain seq x y z
N VAL A 1 -0.26 -12.61 -5.58
CA VAL A 1 -0.69 -11.29 -6.10
C VAL A 1 -2.21 -11.18 -6.15
N ASP A 2 -2.89 -12.22 -6.63
CA ASP A 2 -4.37 -12.19 -6.71
C ASP A 2 -5.04 -12.03 -5.35
N LYS A 3 -4.54 -12.75 -4.33
CA LYS A 3 -5.04 -12.62 -2.96
C LYS A 3 -4.83 -11.23 -2.40
N LEU A 4 -3.73 -10.61 -2.78
CA LEU A 4 -3.40 -9.26 -2.35
C LEU A 4 -4.33 -8.23 -2.98
N LEU A 5 -4.61 -8.37 -4.26
CA LEU A 5 -5.56 -7.49 -4.96
C LEU A 5 -6.97 -7.64 -4.39
N ASP A 6 -7.39 -8.86 -4.07
CA ASP A 6 -8.67 -9.11 -3.40
C ASP A 6 -8.72 -8.45 -2.03
N PHE A 7 -7.62 -8.54 -1.28
CA PHE A 7 -7.50 -7.89 0.03
C PHE A 7 -7.70 -6.38 -0.08
N VAL A 8 -7.01 -5.74 -1.02
CA VAL A 8 -7.13 -4.30 -1.24
C VAL A 8 -8.54 -3.92 -1.69
N ALA A 9 -9.13 -4.72 -2.57
CA ALA A 9 -10.50 -4.49 -3.03
C ALA A 9 -11.51 -4.57 -1.89
N LYS A 10 -11.37 -5.55 -1.01
CA LYS A 10 -12.23 -5.68 0.18
C LYS A 10 -12.05 -4.50 1.12
N TRP A 11 -10.80 -4.08 1.32
CA TRP A 11 -10.50 -2.95 2.18
C TRP A 11 -11.19 -1.67 1.72
N ARG A 12 -11.30 -1.43 0.41
CA ARG A 12 -11.97 -0.25 -0.14
C ARG A 12 -13.44 -0.12 0.28
N ASN A 13 -14.07 -1.24 0.61
CA ASN A 13 -15.47 -1.27 1.03
C ASN A 13 -15.64 -1.14 2.54
N CYS A 14 -14.54 -1.01 3.29
CA CYS A 14 -14.55 -0.84 4.74
C CYS A 14 -14.44 0.63 5.10
N ASP A 15 -14.92 0.97 6.30
CA ASP A 15 -14.76 2.31 6.83
C ASP A 15 -13.35 2.50 7.40
N LYS A 16 -13.03 3.74 7.80
CA LYS A 16 -11.71 4.08 8.33
C LYS A 16 -11.36 3.34 9.62
N LEU A 17 -12.36 2.86 10.36
CA LEU A 17 -12.11 2.13 11.61
C LEU A 17 -11.45 0.78 11.36
N CYS A 18 -11.60 0.23 10.16
CA CYS A 18 -10.99 -1.04 9.79
C CYS A 18 -9.54 -0.92 9.32
N LEU A 19 -9.02 0.30 9.13
CA LEU A 19 -7.70 0.51 8.56
C LEU A 19 -6.59 -0.16 9.38
N ASP A 20 -6.60 0.04 10.70
CA ASP A 20 -5.59 -0.56 11.59
C ASP A 20 -5.66 -2.08 11.58
N CYS A 21 -6.86 -2.65 11.46
CA CYS A 21 -7.05 -4.09 11.34
C CYS A 21 -6.41 -4.62 10.06
N TYR A 22 -6.62 -3.94 8.93
CA TYR A 22 -6.03 -4.35 7.65
C TYR A 22 -4.52 -4.21 7.65
N CYS A 23 -3.98 -3.14 8.25
CA CYS A 23 -2.54 -2.98 8.39
C CYS A 23 -1.95 -4.09 9.25
N SER A 24 -2.65 -4.47 10.33
CA SER A 24 -2.26 -5.57 11.19
C SER A 24 -2.25 -6.91 10.45
N LEU A 25 -3.23 -7.13 9.58
CA LEU A 25 -3.30 -8.34 8.76
C LEU A 25 -2.11 -8.45 7.80
N LEU A 26 -1.68 -7.34 7.21
CA LEU A 26 -0.51 -7.33 6.32
C LEU A 26 0.74 -7.83 7.05
N GLU A 27 0.91 -7.47 8.31
CA GLU A 27 2.07 -7.84 9.10
C GLU A 27 1.94 -9.23 9.72
N ASN A 28 0.77 -9.57 10.25
CA ASN A 28 0.58 -10.79 11.05
C ASN A 28 0.13 -11.99 10.22
N VAL A 29 -0.67 -11.78 9.18
CA VAL A 29 -1.18 -12.86 8.33
C VAL A 29 -0.31 -13.05 7.10
N PHE A 30 0.02 -11.97 6.41
CA PHE A 30 0.86 -12.03 5.21
C PHE A 30 2.35 -12.00 5.52
N GLY A 31 2.75 -11.56 6.72
CA GLY A 31 4.15 -11.53 7.13
C GLY A 31 4.98 -10.44 6.48
N PHE A 32 4.37 -9.40 5.94
CA PHE A 32 5.10 -8.31 5.31
C PHE A 32 5.69 -7.38 6.36
N LYS A 33 6.88 -6.86 6.09
CA LYS A 33 7.55 -5.93 6.98
C LYS A 33 7.12 -4.50 6.67
N ARG A 34 6.80 -3.74 7.73
CA ARG A 34 6.43 -2.34 7.63
C ARG A 34 7.69 -1.46 7.51
N TYR A 35 7.62 -0.47 6.63
CA TYR A 35 8.65 0.55 6.48
C TYR A 35 8.02 1.92 6.59
N THR A 36 8.73 2.84 7.26
CA THR A 36 8.29 4.23 7.36
C THR A 36 9.27 5.09 6.57
N PRO A 37 8.80 5.90 5.61
CA PRO A 37 9.69 6.82 4.88
C PRO A 37 10.35 7.82 5.83
N ARG A 38 11.61 8.17 5.56
CA ARG A 38 12.36 9.13 6.37
C ARG A 38 12.03 10.58 6.02
N ALA A 39 11.46 10.81 4.85
CA ALA A 39 11.07 12.11 4.36
C ALA A 39 9.70 12.02 3.69
N ASN A 40 9.11 13.16 3.38
CA ASN A 40 7.85 13.19 2.65
C ASN A 40 8.08 12.63 1.24
N VAL A 41 7.50 11.47 0.97
CA VAL A 41 7.58 10.83 -0.35
C VAL A 41 6.16 10.57 -0.85
N THR A 42 5.98 10.66 -2.15
CA THR A 42 4.70 10.39 -2.80
C THR A 42 4.59 8.91 -3.19
N VAL A 43 3.38 8.49 -3.52
CA VAL A 43 3.12 7.15 -4.05
C VAL A 43 4.00 6.89 -5.28
N GLU A 44 4.11 7.87 -6.17
CA GLU A 44 4.96 7.77 -7.36
C GLU A 44 6.43 7.55 -7.00
N ASN A 45 6.95 8.29 -6.02
CA ASN A 45 8.34 8.14 -5.57
C ASN A 45 8.61 6.74 -5.06
N VAL A 46 7.72 6.20 -4.22
CA VAL A 46 7.88 4.85 -3.65
C VAL A 46 7.75 3.80 -4.75
N ALA A 47 6.77 3.93 -5.62
CA ALA A 47 6.57 2.99 -6.73
C ALA A 47 7.80 2.92 -7.64
N ASN A 48 8.40 4.07 -7.96
CA ASN A 48 9.58 4.13 -8.81
C ASN A 48 10.83 3.59 -8.11
N LYS A 49 10.97 3.84 -6.81
CA LYS A 49 12.11 3.33 -6.03
C LYS A 49 12.11 1.80 -6.00
N PHE A 50 10.95 1.19 -5.91
CA PHE A 50 10.81 -0.27 -5.83
C PHE A 50 10.18 -0.82 -7.11
N CYS A 51 10.73 -0.43 -8.26
CA CYS A 51 10.17 -0.79 -9.57
C CYS A 51 10.18 -2.29 -9.88
N ASN A 52 10.95 -3.08 -9.14
CA ASN A 52 11.00 -4.53 -9.30
C ASN A 52 10.21 -5.27 -8.22
N ASP A 53 9.48 -4.55 -7.38
CA ASP A 53 8.76 -5.12 -6.26
C ASP A 53 7.26 -4.81 -6.34
N VAL A 54 6.49 -5.58 -5.59
CA VAL A 54 5.09 -5.24 -5.30
C VAL A 54 5.08 -4.50 -3.97
N VAL A 55 4.50 -3.31 -3.95
CA VAL A 55 4.49 -2.42 -2.77
C VAL A 55 3.06 -2.07 -2.41
N ILE A 56 2.70 -2.27 -1.14
CA ILE A 56 1.45 -1.78 -0.58
C ILE A 56 1.76 -0.50 0.17
N MET A 57 1.00 0.55 -0.08
CA MET A 57 1.23 1.86 0.53
C MET A 57 -0.02 2.35 1.24
N ARG A 58 0.17 2.90 2.44
CA ARG A 58 -0.89 3.59 3.17
C ARG A 58 -0.75 5.09 2.91
N VAL A 59 -1.80 5.67 2.38
CA VAL A 59 -1.92 7.12 2.18
C VAL A 59 -3.17 7.57 2.93
N ASP A 60 -3.31 8.81 3.21
CA ASP A 60 -4.42 9.47 3.92
C ASP A 60 -5.71 8.63 4.09
N GLY A 61 -5.68 7.65 4.99
CA GLY A 61 -6.82 6.77 5.28
C GLY A 61 -7.18 5.77 4.18
N HIS A 62 -6.24 5.49 3.28
CA HIS A 62 -6.45 4.66 2.10
C HIS A 62 -5.23 3.77 1.86
N LEU A 63 -5.45 2.55 1.35
CA LEU A 63 -4.39 1.66 0.91
C LEU A 63 -4.37 1.61 -0.61
N THR A 64 -3.18 1.62 -1.17
CA THR A 64 -2.98 1.43 -2.61
C THR A 64 -1.84 0.44 -2.83
N VAL A 65 -1.72 -0.07 -4.05
CA VAL A 65 -0.71 -1.06 -4.40
C VAL A 65 -0.03 -0.66 -5.71
N ALA A 66 1.28 -0.86 -5.76
CA ALA A 66 2.05 -0.71 -7.00
C ALA A 66 2.64 -2.06 -7.38
N LEU A 67 2.43 -2.47 -8.62
CA LEU A 67 3.03 -3.66 -9.22
C LEU A 67 4.12 -3.21 -10.18
N TYR A 68 5.38 -3.44 -9.80
CA TYR A 68 6.53 -3.13 -10.67
C TYR A 68 6.45 -1.71 -11.22
N SER A 69 6.31 -0.74 -10.32
CA SER A 69 6.15 0.70 -10.56
C SER A 69 4.78 1.15 -11.12
N GLN A 70 3.89 0.23 -11.42
CA GLN A 70 2.55 0.58 -11.90
C GLN A 70 1.56 0.64 -10.74
N VAL A 71 1.04 1.82 -10.43
CA VAL A 71 0.05 2.02 -9.38
C VAL A 71 -1.31 1.53 -9.85
N LEU A 72 -1.90 0.58 -9.11
CA LEU A 72 -3.21 0.02 -9.41
C LEU A 72 -4.24 0.61 -8.47
N ASP A 73 -4.90 1.66 -8.92
CA ASP A 73 -5.96 2.30 -8.14
C ASP A 73 -7.06 2.82 -9.06
N ILE A 74 -8.23 3.09 -8.47
CA ILE A 74 -9.39 3.60 -9.21
C ILE A 74 -9.29 5.09 -9.50
N TRP A 75 -8.43 5.81 -8.77
CA TRP A 75 -8.14 7.22 -9.05
C TRP A 75 -6.63 7.44 -8.96
N ASP A 76 -6.17 8.53 -9.56
CA ASP A 76 -4.76 8.88 -9.52
C ASP A 76 -4.38 9.41 -8.14
N CYS A 77 -3.65 8.59 -7.38
CA CYS A 77 -3.12 8.97 -6.07
C CYS A 77 -1.60 9.13 -6.06
N SER A 78 -0.99 9.29 -7.24
CA SER A 78 0.48 9.34 -7.36
C SER A 78 1.10 10.52 -6.61
N ASP A 79 0.36 11.61 -6.39
CA ASP A 79 0.82 12.80 -5.66
C ASP A 79 0.56 12.71 -4.16
N GLU A 80 -0.14 11.68 -3.68
CA GLU A 80 -0.43 11.52 -2.26
C GLU A 80 0.83 11.11 -1.50
N LEU A 81 0.97 11.64 -0.27
CA LEU A 81 2.10 11.29 0.60
C LEU A 81 1.88 9.93 1.23
N VAL A 82 2.95 9.14 1.27
CA VAL A 82 2.94 7.79 1.85
C VAL A 82 3.29 7.86 3.34
N ASP A 83 2.40 7.36 4.19
CA ASP A 83 2.64 7.27 5.64
C ASP A 83 3.56 6.10 5.98
N VAL A 84 3.19 4.91 5.52
CA VAL A 84 3.98 3.69 5.68
C VAL A 84 3.77 2.84 4.43
N TYR A 85 4.69 1.90 4.21
CA TYR A 85 4.56 0.96 3.10
C TYR A 85 5.07 -0.43 3.51
N TRP A 86 4.64 -1.43 2.76
CA TRP A 86 5.05 -2.82 2.94
C TRP A 86 5.54 -3.36 1.61
N LEU A 87 6.69 -4.03 1.63
CA LEU A 87 7.20 -4.72 0.45
C LEU A 87 6.71 -6.16 0.47
N VAL A 88 6.15 -6.60 -0.63
CA VAL A 88 5.66 -7.97 -0.81
C VAL A 88 6.85 -8.82 -1.30
N ARG A 89 7.44 -9.55 -0.39
CA ARG A 89 8.61 -10.40 -0.69
C ARG A 89 8.45 -11.80 -0.13
#